data_73212238116485b8f3166abde319e3ff
#
_entry.id   73212238116485b8f3166abde319e3ff
#
_cell.length_a   1.000
_cell.length_b   1.000
_cell.length_c   1.000
_cell.angle_alpha   90.00
_cell.angle_beta   90.00
_cell.angle_gamma   90.00
#
_symmetry.space_group_name_H-M   'P 1'
#
loop_
_entity.id
_entity.type
_entity.pdbx_description
1 polymer ?
#
loop_
_entity_poly.entity_id
_entity_poly.type
_entity_poly.pdbx_seq_one_letter_code
_entity_poly.pdbx_strand_id
1 'polypeptide(L)'
;MDNNIIAVYGSPGSYKTTTALSLARCIASKGSNVVIVGTSTIKPLLPIAVPFESKFSGSLGKALSAVDFDRDVILKNIFMATDKIGILSYNIRENSNSYAVVSPDRMDDLFIQLRQQMGAQIIVDCTSDIVNSKLTAKAVIN
;
A
#
# COMPACT_ATOMS: atom_id res chain seq x y z
N MET A 1 16.13 -13.92 0.05
CA MET A 1 16.36 -12.47 -0.12
C MET A 1 15.32 -11.73 0.69
N ASP A 2 15.74 -11.01 1.68
CA ASP A 2 14.80 -10.20 2.45
C ASP A 2 14.33 -9.04 1.57
N ASN A 3 13.04 -9.03 1.25
CA ASN A 3 12.45 -7.92 0.52
C ASN A 3 12.36 -6.72 1.46
N ASN A 4 13.16 -5.72 1.20
CA ASN A 4 13.14 -4.50 1.98
C ASN A 4 11.89 -3.68 1.68
N ILE A 5 11.33 -3.08 2.73
CA ILE A 5 10.27 -2.09 2.60
C ILE A 5 10.92 -0.74 2.39
N ILE A 6 10.51 -0.04 1.34
CA ILE A 6 10.94 1.32 1.04
C ILE A 6 9.78 2.25 1.39
N ALA A 7 9.93 3.05 2.42
CA ALA A 7 8.93 4.04 2.80
C ALA A 7 9.26 5.39 2.15
N VAL A 8 8.31 5.93 1.39
CA VAL A 8 8.41 7.27 0.79
C VAL A 8 7.53 8.21 1.60
N TYR A 9 8.14 9.12 2.33
CA TYR A 9 7.41 10.08 3.17
C TYR A 9 8.01 11.48 3.04
N GLY A 10 7.25 12.47 3.49
CA GLY A 10 7.68 13.86 3.44
C GLY A 10 6.53 14.82 3.70
N SER A 11 6.80 16.12 3.59
CA SER A 11 5.80 17.17 3.76
C SER A 11 4.73 17.13 2.65
N PRO A 12 3.56 17.74 2.87
CA PRO A 12 2.57 17.90 1.81
C PRO A 12 3.17 18.61 0.59
N GLY A 13 2.81 18.12 -0.60
CA GLY A 13 3.30 18.70 -1.87
C GLY A 13 4.75 18.34 -2.23
N SER A 14 5.38 17.39 -1.55
CA SER A 14 6.77 16.96 -1.83
C SER A 14 6.89 15.88 -2.93
N TYR A 15 5.84 15.66 -3.70
CA TYR A 15 5.81 14.68 -4.81
C TYR A 15 6.06 13.22 -4.38
N LYS A 16 5.61 12.83 -3.20
CA LYS A 16 5.77 11.46 -2.67
C LYS A 16 5.18 10.40 -3.59
N THR A 17 3.94 10.58 -4.02
CA THR A 17 3.25 9.62 -4.88
C THR A 17 3.95 9.50 -6.24
N THR A 18 4.34 10.62 -6.85
CA THR A 18 5.10 10.63 -8.10
C THR A 18 6.43 9.89 -7.95
N THR A 19 7.12 10.11 -6.85
CA THR A 19 8.39 9.42 -6.53
C THR A 19 8.17 7.92 -6.37
N ALA A 20 7.15 7.52 -5.61
CA ALA A 20 6.82 6.11 -5.40
C ALA A 20 6.48 5.39 -6.71
N LEU A 21 5.67 6.01 -7.57
CA LEU A 21 5.31 5.46 -8.87
C LEU A 21 6.51 5.35 -9.82
N SER A 22 7.37 6.36 -9.84
CA SER A 22 8.59 6.36 -10.66
C SER A 22 9.57 5.29 -10.21
N LEU A 23 9.73 5.12 -8.90
CA LEU A 23 10.59 4.09 -8.32
C LEU A 23 10.06 2.68 -8.66
N ALA A 24 8.74 2.49 -8.56
CA ALA A 24 8.11 1.22 -8.92
C ALA A 24 8.35 0.86 -10.40
N ARG A 25 8.21 1.82 -11.29
CA ARG A 25 8.49 1.62 -12.72
C ARG A 25 9.96 1.27 -12.96
N CYS A 26 10.86 1.93 -12.27
CA CYS A 26 12.30 1.64 -12.36
C CYS A 26 12.62 0.21 -11.92
N ILE A 27 12.09 -0.22 -10.78
CA ILE A 27 12.28 -1.58 -10.26
C ILE A 27 11.66 -2.61 -11.21
N ALA A 28 10.44 -2.36 -11.69
CA ALA A 28 9.75 -3.27 -12.61
C ALA A 28 10.50 -3.39 -13.95
N SER A 29 11.10 -2.33 -14.44
CA SER A 29 11.89 -2.35 -15.67
C SER A 29 13.14 -3.24 -15.59
N LYS A 30 13.60 -3.49 -14.35
CA LYS A 30 14.71 -4.42 -14.08
C LYS A 30 14.27 -5.87 -13.89
N GLY A 31 12.99 -6.16 -14.10
CA GLY A 31 12.43 -7.50 -14.02
C GLY A 31 11.89 -7.93 -12.65
N SER A 32 11.93 -7.08 -11.66
CA SER A 32 11.41 -7.38 -10.31
C SER A 32 9.94 -7.02 -10.18
N ASN A 33 9.20 -7.81 -9.40
CA ASN A 33 7.84 -7.48 -9.02
C ASN A 33 7.83 -6.41 -7.92
N VAL A 34 6.84 -5.53 -7.96
CA VAL A 34 6.69 -4.43 -7.02
C VAL A 34 5.25 -4.35 -6.53
N VAL A 35 5.07 -4.12 -5.24
CA VAL A 35 3.78 -3.76 -4.65
C VAL A 35 3.91 -2.36 -4.03
N ILE A 36 3.04 -1.45 -4.45
CA ILE A 36 2.95 -0.11 -3.87
C ILE A 36 1.79 -0.11 -2.88
N VAL A 37 2.09 0.24 -1.63
CA VAL A 37 1.08 0.36 -0.57
C VAL A 37 0.81 1.85 -0.34
N GLY A 38 -0.42 2.28 -0.55
CA GLY A 38 -0.84 3.66 -0.29
C GLY A 38 -1.55 3.77 1.06
N THR A 39 -1.03 4.57 1.97
CA THR A 39 -1.56 4.69 3.34
C THR A 39 -2.62 5.77 3.50
N SER A 40 -2.83 6.63 2.51
CA SER A 40 -3.75 7.76 2.61
C SER A 40 -5.20 7.33 2.34
N THR A 41 -6.12 7.71 3.23
CA THR A 41 -7.57 7.61 3.02
C THR A 41 -8.15 8.84 2.35
N ILE A 42 -7.49 9.99 2.48
CA ILE A 42 -7.95 11.28 1.93
C ILE A 42 -7.65 11.36 0.44
N LYS A 43 -6.45 10.94 0.05
CA LYS A 43 -6.00 10.90 -1.35
C LYS A 43 -5.55 9.48 -1.68
N PRO A 44 -6.50 8.55 -1.92
CA PRO A 44 -6.15 7.17 -2.22
C PRO A 44 -5.26 7.07 -3.45
N LEU A 45 -4.28 6.19 -3.39
CA LEU A 45 -3.28 6.02 -4.46
C LEU A 45 -3.89 5.47 -5.75
N LEU A 46 -4.79 4.50 -5.65
CA LEU A 46 -5.31 3.78 -6.81
C LEU A 46 -5.95 4.70 -7.86
N PRO A 47 -6.86 5.63 -7.49
CA PRO A 47 -7.45 6.55 -8.47
C PRO A 47 -6.44 7.48 -9.12
N ILE A 48 -5.34 7.78 -8.45
CA ILE A 48 -4.26 8.62 -8.98
C ILE A 48 -3.42 7.84 -9.99
N ALA A 49 -3.09 6.59 -9.65
CA ALA A 49 -2.26 5.73 -10.48
C ALA A 49 -3.01 5.17 -11.70
N VAL A 50 -4.29 4.84 -11.52
CA VAL A 50 -5.16 4.22 -12.53
C VAL A 50 -6.52 4.94 -12.56
N PRO A 51 -6.62 6.12 -13.20
CA PRO A 51 -7.79 7.00 -13.08
C PRO A 51 -9.12 6.40 -13.57
N PHE A 52 -9.06 5.44 -14.49
CA PHE A 52 -10.25 4.89 -15.13
C PHE A 52 -10.73 3.56 -14.53
N GLU A 53 -10.06 3.04 -13.52
CA GLU A 53 -10.42 1.75 -12.91
C GLU A 53 -11.44 1.94 -11.79
N SER A 54 -12.72 1.93 -12.16
CA SER A 54 -13.81 2.12 -11.21
C SER A 54 -14.43 0.82 -10.68
N LYS A 55 -14.08 -0.33 -11.26
CA LYS A 55 -14.74 -1.62 -10.97
C LYS A 55 -14.01 -2.47 -9.93
N PHE A 56 -12.77 -2.16 -9.61
CA PHE A 56 -12.02 -2.91 -8.62
C PHE A 56 -12.57 -2.65 -7.22
N SER A 57 -13.00 -3.71 -6.56
CA SER A 57 -13.64 -3.64 -5.24
C SER A 57 -12.70 -3.93 -4.08
N GLY A 58 -11.49 -4.40 -4.34
CA GLY A 58 -10.48 -4.66 -3.30
C GLY A 58 -9.88 -3.38 -2.74
N SER A 59 -9.36 -3.45 -1.53
CA SER A 59 -8.68 -2.31 -0.91
C SER A 59 -7.81 -2.73 0.27
N LEU A 60 -6.90 -1.82 0.67
CA LEU A 60 -6.11 -1.98 1.88
C LEU A 60 -7.00 -2.08 3.12
N GLY A 61 -8.07 -1.28 3.21
CA GLY A 61 -9.01 -1.33 4.31
C GLY A 61 -9.71 -2.68 4.42
N LYS A 62 -10.14 -3.27 3.31
CA LYS A 62 -10.74 -4.60 3.29
C LYS A 62 -9.75 -5.67 3.73
N ALA A 63 -8.50 -5.60 3.29
CA ALA A 63 -7.46 -6.54 3.69
C ALA A 63 -7.21 -6.47 5.20
N LEU A 64 -7.04 -5.27 5.75
CA LEU A 64 -6.78 -5.07 7.17
C LEU A 64 -7.98 -5.44 8.07
N SER A 65 -9.20 -5.40 7.53
CA SER A 65 -10.44 -5.70 8.26
C SER A 65 -10.88 -7.16 8.14
N ALA A 66 -10.20 -7.97 7.37
CA ALA A 66 -10.54 -9.37 7.19
C ALA A 66 -10.39 -10.17 8.51
N VAL A 67 -11.27 -11.13 8.71
CA VAL A 67 -11.21 -12.02 9.90
C VAL A 67 -9.94 -12.85 9.87
N ASP A 68 -9.71 -13.53 8.76
CA ASP A 68 -8.50 -14.31 8.52
C ASP A 68 -7.54 -13.46 7.67
N PHE A 69 -6.42 -13.07 8.28
CA PHE A 69 -5.44 -12.22 7.62
C PHE A 69 -4.26 -13.07 7.16
N ASP A 70 -4.28 -13.41 5.88
CA ASP A 70 -3.24 -14.22 5.26
C ASP A 70 -2.80 -13.62 3.91
N ARG A 71 -1.89 -14.32 3.25
CA ARG A 71 -1.38 -13.91 1.94
C ARG A 71 -2.49 -13.80 0.89
N ASP A 72 -3.43 -14.72 0.89
CA ASP A 72 -4.51 -14.73 -0.12
C ASP A 72 -5.44 -13.53 0.03
N VAL A 73 -5.72 -13.10 1.26
CA VAL A 73 -6.49 -11.89 1.54
C VAL A 73 -5.78 -10.66 1.00
N ILE A 74 -4.47 -10.56 1.20
CA ILE A 74 -3.68 -9.46 0.67
C ILE A 74 -3.71 -9.47 -0.87
N LEU A 75 -3.49 -10.62 -1.49
CA LEU A 75 -3.48 -10.77 -2.95
C LEU A 75 -4.82 -10.39 -3.60
N LYS A 76 -5.93 -10.75 -2.98
CA LYS A 76 -7.28 -10.40 -3.46
C LYS A 76 -7.52 -8.89 -3.49
N ASN A 77 -6.85 -8.14 -2.63
CA ASN A 77 -7.03 -6.70 -2.49
C ASN A 77 -5.97 -5.87 -3.22
N ILE A 78 -5.04 -6.52 -3.91
CA ILE A 78 -4.05 -5.86 -4.76
C ILE A 78 -4.63 -5.69 -6.17
N PHE A 79 -4.59 -4.47 -6.68
CA PHE A 79 -4.88 -4.17 -8.07
C PHE A 79 -3.60 -4.28 -8.89
N MET A 80 -3.61 -5.12 -9.93
CA MET A 80 -2.46 -5.26 -10.83
C MET A 80 -2.52 -4.20 -11.92
N ALA A 81 -1.73 -3.15 -11.79
CA ALA A 81 -1.62 -2.09 -12.79
C ALA A 81 -0.87 -2.56 -14.04
N THR A 82 0.13 -3.40 -13.85
CA THR A 82 0.84 -4.14 -14.91
C THR A 82 1.10 -5.57 -14.44
N ASP A 83 1.74 -6.38 -15.26
CA ASP A 83 2.15 -7.74 -14.88
C ASP A 83 3.17 -7.77 -13.72
N LYS A 84 3.84 -6.65 -13.45
CA LYS A 84 4.89 -6.55 -12.42
C LYS A 84 4.59 -5.53 -11.31
N ILE A 85 3.60 -4.67 -11.48
CA ILE A 85 3.27 -3.60 -10.51
C ILE A 85 1.88 -3.83 -9.96
N GLY A 86 1.79 -4.14 -8.67
CA GLY A 86 0.55 -4.22 -7.92
C GLY A 86 0.37 -3.00 -7.01
N ILE A 87 -0.86 -2.63 -6.76
CA ILE A 87 -1.24 -1.49 -5.90
C ILE A 87 -2.18 -1.98 -4.82
N LEU A 88 -1.79 -1.74 -3.57
CA LEU A 88 -2.62 -1.99 -2.39
C LEU A 88 -2.89 -0.65 -1.71
N SER A 89 -4.09 -0.13 -1.89
CA SER A 89 -4.48 1.17 -1.34
C SER A 89 -5.94 1.19 -0.95
N TYR A 90 -6.35 2.26 -0.28
CA TYR A 90 -7.76 2.52 -0.02
C TYR A 90 -8.49 2.84 -1.33
N ASN A 91 -9.79 2.55 -1.36
CA ASN A 91 -10.64 2.87 -2.49
C ASN A 91 -11.15 4.33 -2.36
N ILE A 92 -11.52 4.94 -3.46
CA ILE A 92 -11.99 6.33 -3.50
C ILE A 92 -13.25 6.56 -2.64
N ARG A 93 -14.04 5.52 -2.42
CA ARG A 93 -15.27 5.60 -1.61
C ARG A 93 -15.05 5.34 -0.12
N GLU A 94 -13.83 5.04 0.27
CA GLU A 94 -13.49 4.74 1.65
C GLU A 94 -12.93 5.98 2.33
N ASN A 95 -13.15 6.04 3.65
CA ASN A 95 -12.60 7.09 4.51
C ASN A 95 -12.21 6.47 5.86
N SER A 96 -11.71 7.28 6.77
CA SER A 96 -11.26 6.82 8.09
C SER A 96 -12.34 6.10 8.91
N ASN A 97 -13.62 6.31 8.59
CA ASN A 97 -14.75 5.69 9.30
C ASN A 97 -15.34 4.46 8.58
N SER A 98 -14.82 4.11 7.40
CA SER A 98 -15.34 2.97 6.62
C SER A 98 -15.09 1.63 7.29
N TYR A 99 -14.09 1.55 8.15
CA TYR A 99 -13.69 0.33 8.84
C TYR A 99 -13.49 0.59 10.33
N ALA A 100 -13.63 -0.47 11.12
CA ALA A 100 -13.25 -0.42 12.53
C ALA A 100 -11.77 -0.08 12.69
N VAL A 101 -11.40 0.47 13.85
CA VAL A 101 -10.00 0.79 14.14
C VAL A 101 -9.16 -0.48 14.06
N VAL A 102 -8.15 -0.45 13.22
CA VAL A 102 -7.23 -1.56 13.04
C VAL A 102 -6.21 -1.57 14.17
N SER A 103 -6.00 -2.74 14.77
CA SER A 103 -5.01 -2.88 15.84
C SER A 103 -3.60 -2.68 15.32
N PRO A 104 -2.67 -2.16 16.15
CA PRO A 104 -1.25 -2.09 15.77
C PRO A 104 -0.66 -3.45 15.37
N ASP A 105 -1.07 -4.53 16.02
CA ASP A 105 -0.61 -5.87 15.71
C ASP A 105 -0.99 -6.30 14.29
N ARG A 106 -2.20 -5.96 13.84
CA ARG A 106 -2.63 -6.24 12.46
C ARG A 106 -1.80 -5.47 11.44
N MET A 107 -1.41 -4.25 11.76
CA MET A 107 -0.52 -3.46 10.91
C MET A 107 0.88 -4.06 10.84
N ASP A 108 1.41 -4.54 11.95
CA ASP A 108 2.69 -5.26 11.97
C ASP A 108 2.60 -6.54 11.13
N ASP A 109 1.52 -7.30 11.27
CA ASP A 109 1.27 -8.50 10.48
C ASP A 109 1.24 -8.20 8.97
N LEU A 110 0.65 -7.08 8.56
CA LEU A 110 0.66 -6.66 7.16
C LEU A 110 2.09 -6.54 6.63
N PHE A 111 2.96 -5.82 7.34
CA PHE A 111 4.33 -5.63 6.89
C PHE A 111 5.16 -6.91 6.94
N ILE A 112 4.92 -7.78 7.93
CA ILE A 112 5.54 -9.10 7.99
C ILE A 112 5.14 -9.94 6.78
N GLN A 113 3.85 -10.00 6.46
CA GLN A 113 3.34 -10.74 5.29
C GLN A 113 3.92 -10.19 3.98
N LEU A 114 3.94 -8.87 3.82
CA LEU A 114 4.49 -8.23 2.62
C LEU A 114 5.99 -8.55 2.44
N ARG A 115 6.76 -8.53 3.52
CA ARG A 115 8.20 -8.82 3.47
C ARG A 115 8.51 -10.28 3.19
N GLN A 116 7.76 -11.19 3.80
CA GLN A 116 8.10 -12.63 3.81
C GLN A 116 7.39 -13.43 2.73
N GLN A 117 6.18 -13.01 2.34
CA GLN A 117 5.29 -13.87 1.56
C GLN A 117 5.08 -13.42 0.11
N MET A 118 5.36 -12.15 -0.23
CA MET A 118 4.94 -11.61 -1.51
C MET A 118 5.94 -11.80 -2.64
N GLY A 119 7.22 -12.06 -2.33
CA GLY A 119 8.25 -12.22 -3.36
C GLY A 119 8.43 -10.97 -4.24
N ALA A 120 8.10 -9.79 -3.72
CA ALA A 120 8.11 -8.52 -4.43
C ALA A 120 8.80 -7.44 -3.59
N GLN A 121 9.32 -6.41 -4.26
CA GLN A 121 9.75 -5.19 -3.57
C GLN A 121 8.53 -4.42 -3.10
N ILE A 122 8.57 -3.90 -1.88
CA ILE A 122 7.47 -3.16 -1.28
C ILE A 122 7.82 -1.69 -1.20
N ILE A 123 6.99 -0.85 -1.80
CA ILE A 123 7.11 0.61 -1.69
C ILE A 123 5.88 1.11 -0.96
N VAL A 124 6.06 1.85 0.12
CA VAL A 124 4.96 2.45 0.87
C VAL A 124 4.92 3.94 0.57
N ASP A 125 3.84 4.36 -0.11
CA ASP A 125 3.53 5.79 -0.32
C ASP A 125 2.82 6.30 0.92
N CYS A 126 3.59 6.96 1.79
CA CYS A 126 3.13 7.38 3.10
C CYS A 126 2.35 8.69 3.04
N THR A 127 1.28 8.78 3.84
CA THR A 127 0.65 10.09 4.08
C THR A 127 1.63 11.04 4.77
N SER A 128 1.43 12.35 4.58
CA SER A 128 2.25 13.38 5.22
C SER A 128 2.04 13.47 6.73
N ASP A 129 0.95 12.93 7.24
CA ASP A 129 0.58 12.99 8.65
C ASP A 129 1.00 11.70 9.37
N ILE A 130 2.26 11.64 9.79
CA ILE A 130 2.80 10.50 10.54
C ILE A 130 2.13 10.37 11.92
N VAL A 131 1.81 11.50 12.55
CA VAL A 131 1.26 11.51 13.91
C VAL A 131 -0.11 10.84 13.98
N ASN A 132 -0.96 11.08 12.99
CA ASN A 132 -2.31 10.54 12.93
C ASN A 132 -2.43 9.25 12.11
N SER A 133 -1.37 8.85 11.43
CA SER A 133 -1.36 7.62 10.64
C SER A 133 -0.45 6.56 11.27
N LYS A 134 -1.04 5.66 12.02
CA LYS A 134 -0.31 4.51 12.60
C LYS A 134 0.33 3.64 11.52
N LEU A 135 -0.34 3.49 10.40
CA LEU A 135 0.17 2.69 9.28
C LEU A 135 1.43 3.32 8.67
N THR A 136 1.43 4.65 8.48
CA THR A 136 2.63 5.38 8.03
C THR A 136 3.76 5.27 9.04
N ALA A 137 3.46 5.45 10.33
CA ALA A 137 4.47 5.31 11.39
C ALA A 137 5.11 3.92 11.38
N LYS A 138 4.29 2.86 11.25
CA LYS A 138 4.78 1.49 11.16
C LYS A 138 5.65 1.26 9.91
N ALA A 139 5.26 1.81 8.77
CA ALA A 139 6.05 1.72 7.54
C ALA A 139 7.44 2.34 7.68
N VAL A 140 7.52 3.50 8.34
CA VAL A 140 8.79 4.20 8.54
C VAL A 140 9.72 3.46 9.51
N ILE A 141 9.14 2.80 10.52
CA ILE A 141 9.92 2.05 11.52
C ILE A 141 10.42 0.70 10.96
N ASN A 142 9.63 0.04 10.12
CA ASN A 142 9.99 -1.24 9.51
C ASN A 142 10.83 -1.08 8.26
#